data_ce49c5a1bdd25d807d364ce0c2131d09
#
_entry.id   ce49c5a1bdd25d807d364ce0c2131d09
#
_cell.length_a   1.000
_cell.length_b   1.000
_cell.length_c   1.000
_cell.angle_alpha   90.00
_cell.angle_beta   90.00
_cell.angle_gamma   90.00
#
_symmetry.space_group_name_H-M   'P 1'
#
loop_
_entity.id
_entity.type
_entity.pdbx_description
1 polymer ?
#
loop_
_entity_poly.entity_id
_entity_poly.type
_entity_poly.pdbx_seq_one_letter_code
_entity_poly.pdbx_strand_id
1 'polypeptide(L)'
;MDTTDIAIVFDSNGICDHCNSFLNKFQALWFKARKGLLISELREITETIKLEGKSNKYNCIIGLSGGTDSSYVLHYIVTELGLRPLVFHIDTGWNTKAAVSNIN
;
A
#
# COMPACT_ATOMS: atom_id res chain seq x y z
N MET A 1 18.54 -11.41 -0.94
CA MET A 1 19.54 -10.33 -1.06
C MET A 1 20.91 -10.96 -0.98
N ASP A 2 21.86 -10.47 -1.71
CA ASP A 2 23.21 -11.00 -1.78
C ASP A 2 24.24 -9.86 -1.85
N THR A 3 25.52 -10.20 -2.04
CA THR A 3 26.63 -9.24 -2.06
C THR A 3 26.69 -8.30 -3.28
N THR A 4 25.70 -8.36 -4.17
CA THR A 4 25.55 -7.34 -5.24
C THR A 4 25.02 -6.00 -4.70
N ASP A 5 24.39 -6.00 -3.53
CA ASP A 5 24.16 -4.81 -2.74
C ASP A 5 25.41 -4.48 -1.92
N ILE A 6 26.11 -3.43 -2.31
CA ILE A 6 27.38 -3.01 -1.66
C ILE A 6 27.22 -2.55 -0.21
N ALA A 7 26.00 -2.24 0.21
CA ALA A 7 25.69 -1.77 1.56
C ALA A 7 25.18 -2.89 2.46
N ILE A 8 25.01 -4.12 1.94
CA ILE A 8 24.46 -5.25 2.70
C ILE A 8 25.38 -5.65 3.86
N VAL A 9 24.77 -5.85 5.03
CA VAL A 9 25.46 -6.33 6.22
C VAL A 9 24.85 -7.65 6.65
N PHE A 10 25.70 -8.63 6.95
CA PHE A 10 25.28 -9.92 7.48
C PHE A 10 25.63 -10.02 8.97
N ASP A 11 24.73 -10.58 9.76
CA ASP A 11 24.99 -10.90 11.16
C ASP A 11 25.84 -12.18 11.32
N SER A 12 26.15 -12.55 12.57
CA SER A 12 26.94 -13.75 12.90
C SER A 12 26.28 -15.07 12.45
N ASN A 13 24.98 -15.06 12.13
CA ASN A 13 24.23 -16.21 11.66
C ASN A 13 24.08 -16.22 10.12
N GLY A 14 24.68 -15.25 9.42
CA GLY A 14 24.58 -15.12 7.98
C GLY A 14 23.24 -14.55 7.50
N ILE A 15 22.45 -13.93 8.39
CA ILE A 15 21.18 -13.26 8.04
C ILE A 15 21.49 -11.81 7.69
N CYS A 16 21.03 -11.36 6.52
CA CYS A 16 21.26 -9.98 6.10
C CYS A 16 20.37 -8.99 6.88
N ASP A 17 20.81 -7.74 6.93
CA ASP A 17 20.11 -6.62 7.58
C ASP A 17 18.70 -6.40 7.02
N HIS A 18 18.46 -6.61 5.72
CA HIS A 18 17.12 -6.57 5.12
C HIS A 18 16.21 -7.65 5.71
N CYS A 19 16.70 -8.90 5.84
CA CYS A 19 15.93 -9.97 6.46
C CYS A 19 15.69 -9.69 7.95
N ASN A 20 16.71 -9.24 8.68
CA ASN A 20 16.57 -8.85 10.07
C ASN A 20 15.56 -7.71 10.26
N SER A 21 15.58 -6.71 9.39
CA SER A 21 14.58 -5.62 9.39
C SER A 21 13.17 -6.14 9.14
N PHE A 22 13.00 -7.05 8.18
CA PHE A 22 11.69 -7.66 7.94
C PHE A 22 11.20 -8.45 9.16
N LEU A 23 12.03 -9.35 9.69
CA LEU A 23 11.67 -10.19 10.83
C LEU A 23 11.31 -9.38 12.08
N ASN A 24 12.07 -8.31 12.36
CA ASN A 24 11.94 -7.53 13.58
C ASN A 24 10.85 -6.43 13.48
N LYS A 25 10.60 -5.87 12.30
CA LYS A 25 9.71 -4.72 12.13
C LYS A 25 8.40 -5.05 11.42
N PHE A 26 8.46 -5.85 10.37
CA PHE A 26 7.31 -6.03 9.47
C PHE A 26 6.57 -7.36 9.66
N GLN A 27 7.27 -8.42 10.06
CA GLN A 27 6.68 -9.76 10.13
C GLN A 27 5.46 -9.83 11.06
N ALA A 28 5.56 -9.24 12.26
CA ALA A 28 4.47 -9.26 13.22
C ALA A 28 3.23 -8.49 12.70
N LEU A 29 3.47 -7.34 12.05
CA LEU A 29 2.42 -6.52 11.45
C LEU A 29 1.76 -7.26 10.27
N TRP A 30 2.56 -7.90 9.42
CA TRP A 30 2.10 -8.72 8.32
C TRP A 30 1.20 -9.87 8.76
N PHE A 31 1.59 -10.60 9.81
CA PHE A 31 0.76 -11.66 10.37
C PHE A 31 -0.54 -11.14 10.98
N LYS A 32 -0.51 -10.01 11.69
CA LYS A 32 -1.72 -9.36 12.20
C LYS A 32 -2.66 -8.98 11.07
N ALA A 33 -2.14 -8.34 10.02
CA ALA A 33 -2.93 -7.95 8.86
C ALA A 33 -3.59 -9.15 8.17
N ARG A 34 -2.85 -10.23 7.92
CA ARG A 34 -3.38 -11.46 7.30
C ARG A 34 -4.47 -12.14 8.13
N LYS A 35 -4.43 -11.99 9.45
CA LYS A 35 -5.45 -12.52 10.37
C LYS A 35 -6.63 -11.56 10.57
N GLY A 36 -6.64 -10.43 9.89
CA GLY A 36 -7.69 -9.42 10.04
C GLY A 36 -7.66 -8.68 11.37
N LEU A 37 -6.60 -8.81 12.16
CA LEU A 37 -6.50 -8.20 13.50
C LEU A 37 -6.32 -6.67 13.46
N LEU A 38 -6.07 -6.10 12.27
CA LEU A 38 -5.90 -4.65 12.08
C LEU A 38 -7.15 -3.97 11.49
N ILE A 39 -8.28 -4.69 11.37
CA ILE A 39 -9.51 -4.14 10.79
C ILE A 39 -10.09 -3.00 11.64
N SER A 40 -9.99 -3.09 12.98
CA SER A 40 -10.44 -2.02 13.88
C SER A 40 -9.64 -0.74 13.67
N GLU A 41 -8.32 -0.85 13.60
CA GLU A 41 -7.42 0.28 13.34
C GLU A 41 -7.70 0.92 11.97
N LEU A 42 -7.92 0.10 10.93
CA LEU A 42 -8.30 0.56 9.61
C LEU A 42 -9.61 1.35 9.63
N ARG A 43 -10.60 0.88 10.38
CA ARG A 43 -11.89 1.57 10.54
C ARG A 43 -11.73 2.92 11.24
N GLU A 44 -10.97 2.99 12.32
CA GLU A 44 -10.69 4.24 13.03
C GLU A 44 -10.03 5.28 12.13
N ILE A 45 -8.99 4.88 11.38
CA ILE A 45 -8.33 5.73 10.39
C ILE A 45 -9.34 6.19 9.31
N THR A 46 -10.18 5.28 8.83
CA THR A 46 -11.20 5.58 7.82
C THR A 46 -12.20 6.62 8.32
N GLU A 47 -12.70 6.48 9.54
CA GLU A 47 -13.62 7.45 10.11
C GLU A 47 -12.96 8.82 10.34
N THR A 48 -11.71 8.85 10.77
CA THR A 48 -10.93 10.09 10.86
C THR A 48 -10.83 10.80 9.50
N ILE A 49 -10.47 10.08 8.44
CA ILE A 49 -10.41 10.62 7.08
C ILE A 49 -11.77 11.18 6.62
N LYS A 50 -12.87 10.47 6.92
CA LYS A 50 -14.22 10.93 6.57
C LYS A 50 -14.59 12.22 7.32
N LEU A 51 -14.28 12.30 8.61
CA LEU A 51 -14.57 13.47 9.42
C LEU A 51 -13.78 14.70 8.95
N GLU A 52 -12.47 14.56 8.80
CA GLU A 52 -11.59 15.65 8.36
C GLU A 52 -11.92 16.12 6.94
N GLY A 53 -12.25 15.19 6.05
CA GLY A 53 -12.59 15.47 4.66
C GLY A 53 -14.09 15.70 4.37
N LYS A 54 -14.93 15.90 5.40
CA LYS A 54 -16.40 15.93 5.25
C LYS A 54 -16.88 16.99 4.26
N SER A 55 -16.30 18.18 4.29
CA SER A 55 -16.68 19.31 3.41
C SER A 55 -15.96 19.30 2.06
N ASN A 56 -15.00 18.43 1.85
CA ASN A 56 -14.19 18.39 0.64
C ASN A 56 -14.82 17.48 -0.43
N LYS A 57 -14.60 17.80 -1.71
CA LYS A 57 -14.98 16.93 -2.83
C LYS A 57 -14.29 15.58 -2.73
N TYR A 58 -13.01 15.57 -2.37
CA TYR A 58 -12.19 14.38 -2.13
C TYR A 58 -11.69 14.40 -0.68
N ASN A 59 -11.62 13.25 -0.03
CA ASN A 59 -11.15 13.14 1.34
C ASN A 59 -9.82 12.38 1.50
N CYS A 60 -9.32 11.80 0.43
CA CYS A 60 -7.99 11.19 0.36
C CYS A 60 -7.45 11.24 -1.06
N ILE A 61 -6.21 10.84 -1.23
CA ILE A 61 -5.52 10.72 -2.52
C ILE A 61 -4.98 9.31 -2.69
N ILE A 62 -5.03 8.79 -3.92
CA ILE A 62 -4.48 7.47 -4.24
C ILE A 62 -3.77 7.48 -5.60
N GLY A 63 -2.60 6.83 -5.65
CA GLY A 63 -1.91 6.55 -6.92
C GLY A 63 -2.46 5.29 -7.58
N LEU A 64 -2.76 5.36 -8.86
CA LEU A 64 -3.22 4.23 -9.66
C LEU A 64 -2.18 3.89 -10.72
N SER A 65 -1.62 2.68 -10.68
CA SER A 65 -0.66 2.20 -11.69
C SER A 65 -1.33 1.47 -12.85
N GLY A 66 -2.62 1.16 -12.74
CA GLY A 66 -3.34 0.30 -13.69
C GLY A 66 -3.08 -1.20 -13.51
N GLY A 67 -2.23 -1.58 -12.55
CA GLY A 67 -2.04 -2.97 -12.14
C GLY A 67 -3.18 -3.45 -11.25
N THR A 68 -3.31 -4.79 -11.10
CA THR A 68 -4.39 -5.43 -10.35
C THR A 68 -4.46 -4.95 -8.90
N ASP A 69 -3.32 -4.84 -8.22
CA ASP A 69 -3.28 -4.50 -6.79
C ASP A 69 -3.77 -3.07 -6.54
N SER A 70 -3.26 -2.09 -7.29
CA SER A 70 -3.67 -0.70 -7.15
C SER A 70 -5.14 -0.48 -7.53
N SER A 71 -5.62 -1.20 -8.53
CA SER A 71 -7.02 -1.16 -8.95
C SER A 71 -7.94 -1.78 -7.89
N TYR A 72 -7.52 -2.90 -7.28
CA TYR A 72 -8.26 -3.52 -6.19
C TYR A 72 -8.31 -2.62 -4.95
N VAL A 73 -7.18 -2.00 -4.57
CA VAL A 73 -7.15 -1.06 -3.44
C VAL A 73 -8.10 0.12 -3.70
N LEU A 74 -8.08 0.70 -4.91
CA LEU A 74 -9.02 1.77 -5.27
C LEU A 74 -10.47 1.30 -5.14
N HIS A 75 -10.80 0.14 -5.68
CA HIS A 75 -12.13 -0.44 -5.55
C HIS A 75 -12.53 -0.60 -4.09
N TYR A 76 -11.67 -1.21 -3.27
CA TYR A 76 -11.93 -1.46 -1.86
C TYR A 76 -12.17 -0.17 -1.05
N ILE A 77 -11.34 0.85 -1.22
CA ILE A 77 -11.49 2.11 -0.46
C ILE A 77 -12.75 2.88 -0.84
N VAL A 78 -13.23 2.73 -2.07
CA VAL A 78 -14.49 3.37 -2.51
C VAL A 78 -15.70 2.57 -2.05
N THR A 79 -15.71 1.24 -2.29
CA THR A 79 -16.89 0.40 -2.06
C THR A 79 -17.05 -0.04 -0.61
N GLU A 80 -15.96 -0.46 0.02
CA GLU A 80 -15.99 -1.02 1.37
C GLU A 80 -15.77 0.05 2.46
N LEU A 81 -14.85 0.99 2.20
CA LEU A 81 -14.55 2.04 3.17
C LEU A 81 -15.37 3.32 2.95
N GLY A 82 -15.99 3.51 1.80
CA GLY A 82 -16.82 4.67 1.49
C GLY A 82 -16.04 5.98 1.43
N LEU A 83 -14.76 5.92 1.03
CA LEU A 83 -13.92 7.09 0.84
C LEU A 83 -14.10 7.68 -0.56
N ARG A 84 -13.75 8.95 -0.71
CA ARG A 84 -13.80 9.70 -1.97
C ARG A 84 -12.40 10.12 -2.40
N PRO A 85 -11.62 9.21 -3.00
CA PRO A 85 -10.24 9.51 -3.38
C PRO A 85 -10.15 10.44 -4.58
N LEU A 86 -9.15 11.34 -4.55
CA LEU A 86 -8.59 11.91 -5.77
C LEU A 86 -7.59 10.89 -6.32
N VAL A 87 -7.90 10.32 -7.48
CA VAL A 87 -7.03 9.34 -8.14
C VAL A 87 -6.04 10.08 -9.02
N PHE A 88 -4.77 9.70 -8.96
CA PHE A 88 -3.75 10.21 -9.88
C PHE A 88 -2.91 9.07 -10.46
N HIS A 89 -2.41 9.28 -11.66
CA HIS A 89 -1.51 8.38 -12.37
C HIS A 89 -0.29 9.16 -12.88
N ILE A 90 0.88 8.54 -12.77
CA ILE A 90 2.11 9.09 -13.35
C ILE A 90 2.46 8.24 -14.56
N ASP A 91 2.34 8.81 -15.76
CA ASP A 91 2.80 8.14 -16.97
C ASP A 91 4.32 8.26 -17.08
N THR A 92 4.99 7.14 -16.82
CA THR A 92 6.46 7.03 -16.93
C THR A 92 6.91 6.56 -18.31
N GLY A 93 5.99 6.37 -19.26
CA GLY A 93 6.26 5.81 -20.58
C GLY A 93 6.46 4.29 -20.61
N TRP A 94 6.28 3.59 -19.49
CA TRP A 94 6.52 2.14 -19.34
C TRP A 94 5.23 1.35 -19.16
N ASN A 95 4.09 2.01 -19.28
CA ASN A 95 2.80 1.39 -19.05
C ASN A 95 2.48 0.35 -20.11
N THR A 96 2.00 -0.82 -19.68
CA THR A 96 1.44 -1.80 -20.60
C THR A 96 0.08 -1.32 -21.14
N LYS A 97 -0.33 -1.82 -22.32
CA LYS A 97 -1.66 -1.51 -22.87
C LYS A 97 -2.79 -1.87 -21.90
N ALA A 98 -2.65 -2.97 -21.17
CA ALA A 98 -3.62 -3.40 -20.17
C ALA A 98 -3.71 -2.37 -19.01
N ALA A 99 -2.56 -1.91 -18.50
CA ALA A 99 -2.53 -0.90 -17.43
C ALA A 99 -3.21 0.40 -17.88
N VAL A 100 -2.91 0.88 -19.09
CA VAL A 100 -3.55 2.09 -19.66
C VAL A 100 -5.07 1.89 -19.79
N SER A 101 -5.52 0.70 -20.24
CA SER A 101 -6.95 0.39 -20.32
C SER A 101 -7.66 0.35 -18.97
N ASN A 102 -6.96 -0.04 -17.91
CA ASN A 102 -7.51 -0.09 -16.55
C ASN A 102 -7.58 1.29 -15.88
N ILE A 103 -6.83 2.28 -16.37
CA ILE A 103 -6.82 3.65 -15.84
C ILE A 103 -7.96 4.49 -16.43
N ASN A 104 -8.34 4.22 -17.68
CA ASN A 104 -9.39 4.93 -18.43
C ASN A 104 -10.79 4.36 -18.16
#